data_e71052b8a4a948f8ad343db0efa4ab94
#
_entry.id   e71052b8a4a948f8ad343db0efa4ab94
#
_cell.length_a   1.000
_cell.length_b   1.000
_cell.length_c   1.000
_cell.angle_alpha   90.00
_cell.angle_beta   90.00
_cell.angle_gamma   90.00
#
_symmetry.space_group_name_H-M   'P 1'
#
loop_
_entity.id
_entity.type
_entity.pdbx_description
1 polymer ?
#
loop_
_entity_poly.entity_id
_entity_poly.type
_entity_poly.pdbx_seq_one_letter_code
_entity_poly.pdbx_strand_id
1 'polypeptide(L)'
;FTISVTAVDHDGDQTNYGEPGANVLVSAPSDGSGVGITTTDNEGNSGYTSGDYTSNFGGTSSATPLVSGVIALMLEANSNLTWRDVQQIIVESARKNDPSDSGWNTNGAGHEFNHKYGFGVIDAGHAVSLAQNWTNLGPEVNISSGTITVSQSIPDNDPTNPVVSTHTVSESLIVESVDIIFDADHPYRSDLDVTLISPDGTESELVNYFANRDSGNNYNEWQFNSVQHWGEVSAGTWTLEVYDDGNQDVGTWNHWELVIHGTEIDLDSDGDGITDSNETDVYGTNPDNPDTDSDGLNDYVEIFTTGTDPVDADTDDDFLNDGIEVNVNNTDPFDNDTDDDGITDGLEVLNYFTNPLVPDPDTDLDGFYWFQDCNDTNPDVYPYALELLNGIDDDCDSMWDEGFNETDADSDNLSDYSEYHAYGTNWTNLDTDGDLLSDGDEVLIYFTDPLVDRKSTRLNSSH
;
A
#
# COMPACT_ATOMS: atom_id res chain seq x y z
N PHE A 1 23.66 -11.44 18.91
CA PHE A 1 22.20 -11.39 19.00
C PHE A 1 21.73 -11.60 20.43
N THR A 2 22.03 -10.67 21.31
CA THR A 2 21.67 -10.72 22.72
C THR A 2 20.82 -9.52 23.09
N ILE A 3 19.76 -9.72 23.86
CA ILE A 3 18.98 -8.64 24.47
C ILE A 3 19.63 -8.32 25.83
N SER A 4 20.13 -7.10 25.97
CA SER A 4 20.70 -6.61 27.23
C SER A 4 19.58 -6.16 28.14
N VAL A 5 19.48 -6.77 29.34
CA VAL A 5 18.41 -6.54 30.31
C VAL A 5 19.00 -6.01 31.61
N THR A 6 18.50 -4.87 32.06
CA THR A 6 18.81 -4.34 33.39
C THR A 6 17.66 -4.55 34.36
N ALA A 7 17.84 -4.16 35.61
CA ALA A 7 16.91 -4.40 36.70
C ALA A 7 16.39 -3.11 37.34
N VAL A 8 15.08 -3.05 37.58
CA VAL A 8 14.42 -2.01 38.37
C VAL A 8 13.78 -2.61 39.61
N ASP A 9 13.67 -1.83 40.68
CA ASP A 9 12.98 -2.24 41.88
C ASP A 9 11.45 -2.05 41.76
N HIS A 10 10.72 -2.26 42.85
CA HIS A 10 9.25 -2.19 42.86
C HIS A 10 8.69 -0.76 42.72
N ASP A 11 9.51 0.27 42.94
CA ASP A 11 9.17 1.68 42.71
C ASP A 11 9.47 2.12 41.25
N GLY A 12 10.19 1.29 40.51
CA GLY A 12 10.62 1.55 39.13
C GLY A 12 12.00 2.20 39.04
N ASP A 13 12.69 2.33 40.16
CA ASP A 13 14.03 2.92 40.22
C ASP A 13 15.10 1.89 39.85
N GLN A 14 16.26 2.39 39.34
CA GLN A 14 17.40 1.53 39.06
C GLN A 14 17.89 0.83 40.33
N THR A 15 18.09 -0.48 40.27
CA THR A 15 18.70 -1.20 41.38
C THR A 15 20.20 -0.85 41.52
N ASN A 16 20.75 -0.97 42.71
CA ASN A 16 22.14 -0.61 43.01
C ASN A 16 23.19 -1.56 42.37
N TYR A 17 22.75 -2.65 41.75
CA TYR A 17 23.57 -3.61 41.00
C TYR A 17 23.28 -3.57 39.49
N GLY A 18 22.31 -2.77 39.05
CA GLY A 18 22.05 -2.53 37.63
C GLY A 18 23.16 -1.67 37.03
N GLU A 19 23.83 -2.17 36.02
CA GLU A 19 24.85 -1.41 35.30
C GLU A 19 24.20 -0.64 34.15
N PRO A 20 24.45 0.66 34.04
CA PRO A 20 24.00 1.45 32.90
C PRO A 20 24.87 1.17 31.66
N GLY A 21 24.34 1.42 30.47
CA GLY A 21 25.09 1.31 29.25
C GLY A 21 24.28 1.63 28.00
N ALA A 22 24.97 2.04 26.93
CA ALA A 22 24.40 2.35 25.64
C ALA A 22 23.75 1.14 24.96
N ASN A 23 24.11 -0.08 25.39
CA ASN A 23 23.61 -1.33 24.86
C ASN A 23 22.43 -1.94 25.64
N VAL A 24 21.97 -1.28 26.70
CA VAL A 24 20.79 -1.75 27.48
C VAL A 24 19.55 -1.57 26.63
N LEU A 25 18.86 -2.68 26.28
CA LEU A 25 17.66 -2.61 25.48
C LEU A 25 16.43 -2.33 26.34
N VAL A 26 16.30 -3.06 27.47
CA VAL A 26 15.09 -3.03 28.28
C VAL A 26 15.38 -3.30 29.75
N SER A 27 14.55 -2.84 30.65
CA SER A 27 14.57 -3.17 32.06
C SER A 27 13.40 -4.06 32.46
N ALA A 28 13.57 -4.78 33.56
CA ALA A 28 12.50 -5.60 34.15
C ALA A 28 12.57 -5.59 35.67
N PRO A 29 11.43 -5.87 36.36
CA PRO A 29 11.38 -5.92 37.81
C PRO A 29 12.35 -6.91 38.45
N SER A 30 12.96 -6.52 39.57
CA SER A 30 13.84 -7.33 40.39
C SER A 30 13.72 -6.92 41.84
N ASP A 31 14.66 -7.32 42.70
CA ASP A 31 14.69 -6.92 44.07
C ASP A 31 15.31 -5.53 44.27
N GLY A 32 14.80 -4.80 45.23
CA GLY A 32 15.26 -3.48 45.64
C GLY A 32 14.35 -2.88 46.72
N SER A 33 14.81 -1.85 47.40
CA SER A 33 14.05 -1.13 48.41
C SER A 33 13.39 -2.05 49.48
N GLY A 34 13.98 -3.22 49.71
CA GLY A 34 13.52 -4.19 50.73
C GLY A 34 12.44 -5.16 50.23
N VAL A 35 12.13 -5.17 48.92
CA VAL A 35 11.17 -6.08 48.27
C VAL A 35 11.91 -6.94 47.25
N GLY A 36 11.73 -8.25 47.32
CA GLY A 36 12.33 -9.19 46.33
C GLY A 36 11.28 -9.92 45.49
N ILE A 37 11.76 -10.66 44.51
CA ILE A 37 10.92 -11.52 43.69
C ILE A 37 10.58 -12.80 44.40
N THR A 38 9.29 -13.17 44.44
CA THR A 38 8.83 -14.45 44.95
C THR A 38 8.95 -15.50 43.85
N THR A 39 9.69 -16.57 44.13
CA THR A 39 9.90 -17.70 43.21
C THR A 39 9.97 -19.03 43.99
N THR A 40 9.98 -20.13 43.24
CA THR A 40 10.19 -21.47 43.83
C THR A 40 11.61 -21.60 44.40
N ASP A 41 11.72 -22.36 45.47
CA ASP A 41 12.98 -22.72 46.15
C ASP A 41 13.13 -24.25 46.20
N ASN A 42 14.27 -24.75 46.58
CA ASN A 42 14.44 -26.18 46.83
C ASN A 42 13.54 -26.64 47.99
N GLU A 43 12.99 -27.85 47.88
CA GLU A 43 12.09 -28.38 48.87
C GLU A 43 12.73 -28.47 50.31
N GLY A 44 11.98 -28.01 51.30
CA GLY A 44 12.35 -28.07 52.69
C GLY A 44 13.56 -27.19 53.04
N ASN A 45 14.48 -27.73 53.87
CA ASN A 45 15.61 -26.94 54.40
C ASN A 45 16.86 -26.95 53.47
N SER A 46 16.73 -27.39 52.25
CA SER A 46 17.86 -27.46 51.30
C SER A 46 17.99 -26.20 50.43
N GLY A 47 17.04 -25.27 50.53
CA GLY A 47 17.00 -24.03 49.78
C GLY A 47 17.45 -22.80 50.57
N TYR A 48 17.13 -21.64 50.07
CA TYR A 48 17.38 -20.32 50.71
C TYR A 48 16.45 -20.08 51.91
N THR A 49 15.30 -20.75 51.96
CA THR A 49 14.32 -20.71 53.03
C THR A 49 13.99 -22.13 53.51
N SER A 50 13.26 -22.23 54.64
CA SER A 50 12.76 -23.53 55.12
C SER A 50 11.47 -24.01 54.43
N GLY A 51 10.98 -23.27 53.43
CA GLY A 51 9.80 -23.56 52.61
C GLY A 51 10.17 -23.84 51.16
N ASP A 52 9.16 -24.11 50.37
CA ASP A 52 9.32 -24.41 48.95
C ASP A 52 9.35 -23.15 48.05
N TYR A 53 9.30 -21.96 48.67
CA TYR A 53 9.32 -20.66 48.05
C TYR A 53 10.24 -19.69 48.76
N THR A 54 10.90 -18.81 48.03
CA THR A 54 11.61 -17.64 48.55
C THR A 54 10.97 -16.35 48.02
N SER A 55 10.98 -15.28 48.83
CA SER A 55 10.51 -13.95 48.43
C SER A 55 11.66 -12.94 48.34
N ASN A 56 12.91 -13.41 48.35
CA ASN A 56 14.09 -12.56 48.31
C ASN A 56 14.98 -12.86 47.10
N PHE A 57 14.42 -13.42 46.02
CA PHE A 57 15.17 -13.62 44.78
C PHE A 57 15.32 -12.30 44.08
N GLY A 58 16.53 -12.03 43.52
CA GLY A 58 16.84 -10.75 42.92
C GLY A 58 18.04 -10.79 41.96
N GLY A 59 18.61 -9.62 41.74
CA GLY A 59 19.66 -9.39 40.79
C GLY A 59 19.11 -9.30 39.35
N THR A 60 19.94 -8.92 38.39
CA THR A 60 19.61 -8.99 36.96
C THR A 60 19.24 -10.42 36.55
N SER A 61 19.66 -11.40 37.37
CA SER A 61 19.28 -12.82 37.23
C SER A 61 17.78 -13.13 37.45
N SER A 62 17.02 -12.21 38.07
CA SER A 62 15.56 -12.29 38.15
C SER A 62 14.87 -11.47 37.06
N ALA A 63 15.45 -10.36 36.62
CA ALA A 63 14.92 -9.52 35.56
C ALA A 63 14.93 -10.22 34.18
N THR A 64 16.05 -10.84 33.82
CA THR A 64 16.24 -11.49 32.52
C THR A 64 15.22 -12.62 32.24
N PRO A 65 14.88 -13.54 33.17
CA PRO A 65 13.84 -14.54 32.94
C PRO A 65 12.44 -13.96 32.74
N LEU A 66 12.14 -12.81 33.34
CA LEU A 66 10.84 -12.12 33.11
C LEU A 66 10.73 -11.67 31.66
N VAL A 67 11.78 -11.03 31.12
CA VAL A 67 11.84 -10.66 29.68
C VAL A 67 11.74 -11.91 28.81
N SER A 68 12.44 -12.99 29.15
CA SER A 68 12.35 -14.25 28.41
C SER A 68 10.93 -14.84 28.45
N GLY A 69 10.22 -14.69 29.56
CA GLY A 69 8.81 -15.09 29.67
C GLY A 69 7.88 -14.27 28.77
N VAL A 70 8.09 -12.96 28.69
CA VAL A 70 7.35 -12.10 27.76
C VAL A 70 7.61 -12.47 26.30
N ILE A 71 8.87 -12.71 25.94
CA ILE A 71 9.24 -13.18 24.60
C ILE A 71 8.56 -14.51 24.25
N ALA A 72 8.47 -15.44 25.20
CA ALA A 72 7.76 -16.70 25.00
C ALA A 72 6.25 -16.48 24.71
N LEU A 73 5.62 -15.53 25.38
CA LEU A 73 4.21 -15.15 25.11
C LEU A 73 4.05 -14.46 23.74
N MET A 74 5.01 -13.62 23.32
CA MET A 74 5.01 -13.02 21.98
C MET A 74 5.09 -14.10 20.91
N LEU A 75 6.02 -15.07 21.06
CA LEU A 75 6.17 -16.19 20.13
C LEU A 75 4.99 -17.17 20.13
N GLU A 76 4.25 -17.28 21.23
CA GLU A 76 2.97 -18.00 21.29
C GLU A 76 1.89 -17.27 20.51
N ALA A 77 1.86 -15.94 20.59
CA ALA A 77 0.90 -15.10 19.89
C ALA A 77 1.17 -15.05 18.36
N ASN A 78 2.45 -15.04 17.97
CA ASN A 78 2.90 -15.07 16.57
C ASN A 78 4.22 -15.86 16.46
N SER A 79 4.12 -17.11 16.00
CA SER A 79 5.29 -18.00 15.86
C SER A 79 6.21 -17.64 14.68
N ASN A 80 5.85 -16.68 13.83
CA ASN A 80 6.64 -16.26 12.68
C ASN A 80 7.65 -15.16 13.03
N LEU A 81 7.58 -14.59 14.24
CA LEU A 81 8.51 -13.54 14.67
C LEU A 81 9.97 -14.00 14.59
N THR A 82 10.79 -13.17 13.95
CA THR A 82 12.24 -13.30 13.99
C THR A 82 12.81 -12.73 15.30
N TRP A 83 14.10 -12.94 15.55
CA TRP A 83 14.77 -12.35 16.70
C TRP A 83 14.81 -10.82 16.66
N ARG A 84 14.84 -10.23 15.44
CA ARG A 84 14.81 -8.77 15.22
C ARG A 84 13.41 -8.21 15.50
N ASP A 85 12.36 -8.90 15.02
CA ASP A 85 10.99 -8.52 15.34
C ASP A 85 10.74 -8.48 16.84
N VAL A 86 11.28 -9.46 17.57
CA VAL A 86 11.19 -9.50 19.04
C VAL A 86 11.87 -8.28 19.67
N GLN A 87 13.04 -7.86 19.18
CA GLN A 87 13.72 -6.67 19.70
C GLN A 87 12.94 -5.40 19.37
N GLN A 88 12.47 -5.24 18.12
CA GLN A 88 11.65 -4.09 17.71
C GLN A 88 10.39 -3.98 18.56
N ILE A 89 9.65 -5.06 18.72
CA ILE A 89 8.43 -5.06 19.55
C ILE A 89 8.75 -4.68 20.99
N ILE A 90 9.88 -5.11 21.55
CA ILE A 90 10.31 -4.73 22.90
C ILE A 90 10.55 -3.22 22.98
N VAL A 91 11.25 -2.64 21.98
CA VAL A 91 11.51 -1.20 21.91
C VAL A 91 10.20 -0.41 21.84
N GLU A 92 9.31 -0.78 20.92
CA GLU A 92 8.01 -0.12 20.71
C GLU A 92 7.04 -0.23 21.89
N SER A 93 7.11 -1.34 22.63
CA SER A 93 6.18 -1.61 23.73
C SER A 93 6.72 -1.22 25.09
N ALA A 94 8.02 -0.93 25.24
CA ALA A 94 8.61 -0.60 26.53
C ALA A 94 7.97 0.65 27.13
N ARG A 95 7.81 0.63 28.44
CA ARG A 95 7.14 1.71 29.17
C ARG A 95 8.16 2.52 29.98
N LYS A 96 8.17 3.83 29.76
CA LYS A 96 8.99 4.76 30.55
C LYS A 96 8.69 4.59 32.04
N ASN A 97 9.68 4.19 32.81
CA ASN A 97 9.67 4.16 34.28
C ASN A 97 10.46 5.34 34.81
N ASP A 98 10.28 5.69 36.09
CA ASP A 98 10.88 6.86 36.71
C ASP A 98 10.96 8.09 35.78
N PRO A 99 9.83 8.71 35.41
CA PRO A 99 9.83 9.84 34.46
C PRO A 99 10.59 11.06 34.96
N SER A 100 10.98 11.08 36.23
CA SER A 100 11.74 12.17 36.89
C SER A 100 13.26 12.00 36.75
N ASP A 101 13.75 10.84 36.31
CA ASP A 101 15.18 10.64 36.08
C ASP A 101 15.67 11.53 34.94
N SER A 102 16.73 12.28 35.20
CA SER A 102 17.29 13.27 34.25
C SER A 102 18.06 12.64 33.09
N GLY A 103 18.31 11.32 33.12
CA GLY A 103 19.03 10.60 32.06
C GLY A 103 18.15 10.19 30.89
N TRP A 104 16.85 10.53 30.89
CA TRP A 104 15.99 10.28 29.74
C TRP A 104 16.28 11.28 28.63
N ASN A 105 16.62 10.77 27.43
CA ASN A 105 16.81 11.52 26.20
C ASN A 105 15.89 10.96 25.12
N THR A 106 15.54 11.79 24.17
CA THR A 106 14.79 11.37 22.97
C THR A 106 15.76 11.37 21.80
N ASN A 107 15.86 10.26 21.08
CA ASN A 107 16.72 10.17 19.90
C ASN A 107 16.05 10.81 18.66
N GLY A 108 16.75 10.86 17.53
CA GLY A 108 16.26 11.45 16.28
C GLY A 108 15.02 10.78 15.70
N ALA A 109 14.77 9.51 16.03
CA ALA A 109 13.57 8.77 15.64
C ALA A 109 12.37 8.96 16.59
N GLY A 110 12.56 9.70 17.69
CA GLY A 110 11.52 9.95 18.69
C GLY A 110 11.40 8.90 19.79
N HIS A 111 12.30 7.91 19.85
CA HIS A 111 12.34 6.94 20.95
C HIS A 111 12.99 7.56 22.19
N GLU A 112 12.36 7.37 23.34
CA GLU A 112 12.96 7.74 24.62
C GLU A 112 13.92 6.64 25.10
N PHE A 113 15.13 7.01 25.45
CA PHE A 113 16.18 6.13 25.92
C PHE A 113 16.84 6.66 27.21
N ASN A 114 17.26 5.76 28.07
CA ASN A 114 18.02 6.05 29.28
C ASN A 114 19.04 4.94 29.51
N HIS A 115 20.32 5.29 29.75
CA HIS A 115 21.37 4.29 29.99
C HIS A 115 21.09 3.36 31.16
N LYS A 116 20.25 3.78 32.14
CA LYS A 116 19.87 2.96 33.29
C LYS A 116 18.74 1.98 32.98
N TYR A 117 17.89 2.30 32.00
CA TYR A 117 16.61 1.61 31.81
C TYR A 117 16.42 1.06 30.38
N GLY A 118 17.32 1.41 29.44
CA GLY A 118 17.12 1.18 28.01
C GLY A 118 15.94 2.00 27.50
N PHE A 119 15.08 1.39 26.71
CA PHE A 119 13.84 2.01 26.24
C PHE A 119 12.71 2.01 27.29
N GLY A 120 12.96 1.40 28.46
CA GLY A 120 12.04 1.39 29.60
C GLY A 120 11.82 0.01 30.20
N VAL A 121 10.80 -0.13 31.04
CA VAL A 121 10.40 -1.40 31.61
C VAL A 121 9.56 -2.18 30.61
N ILE A 122 9.84 -3.49 30.48
CA ILE A 122 9.07 -4.43 29.65
C ILE A 122 7.58 -4.37 29.96
N ASP A 123 6.72 -4.20 28.95
CA ASP A 123 5.26 -4.26 29.06
C ASP A 123 4.73 -5.50 28.32
N ALA A 124 4.45 -6.55 29.07
CA ALA A 124 4.01 -7.82 28.50
C ALA A 124 2.69 -7.72 27.74
N GLY A 125 1.76 -6.89 28.20
CA GLY A 125 0.45 -6.73 27.58
C GLY A 125 0.57 -6.05 26.22
N HIS A 126 1.32 -4.96 26.16
CA HIS A 126 1.55 -4.21 24.94
C HIS A 126 2.39 -5.02 23.93
N ALA A 127 3.49 -5.64 24.39
CA ALA A 127 4.35 -6.48 23.55
C ALA A 127 3.58 -7.63 22.88
N VAL A 128 2.75 -8.36 23.63
CA VAL A 128 1.92 -9.45 23.07
C VAL A 128 0.86 -8.92 22.10
N SER A 129 0.27 -7.76 22.40
CA SER A 129 -0.72 -7.14 21.52
C SER A 129 -0.12 -6.73 20.16
N LEU A 130 1.09 -6.14 20.16
CA LEU A 130 1.80 -5.83 18.92
C LEU A 130 2.19 -7.10 18.15
N ALA A 131 2.67 -8.13 18.85
CA ALA A 131 3.10 -9.39 18.25
C ALA A 131 2.00 -10.09 17.44
N GLN A 132 0.73 -9.95 17.80
CA GLN A 132 -0.39 -10.64 17.16
C GLN A 132 -0.55 -10.31 15.67
N ASN A 133 -0.31 -9.05 15.30
CA ASN A 133 -0.49 -8.54 13.94
C ASN A 133 0.82 -7.95 13.37
N TRP A 134 1.95 -8.42 13.87
CA TRP A 134 3.26 -7.91 13.49
C TRP A 134 3.64 -8.38 12.09
N THR A 135 4.02 -7.44 11.23
CA THR A 135 4.67 -7.71 9.95
C THR A 135 6.17 -7.81 10.18
N ASN A 136 6.78 -8.89 9.74
CA ASN A 136 8.19 -9.13 9.96
C ASN A 136 9.05 -8.06 9.26
N LEU A 137 10.11 -7.64 9.93
CA LEU A 137 11.13 -6.77 9.35
C LEU A 137 11.79 -7.43 8.13
N GLY A 138 12.17 -6.62 7.16
CA GLY A 138 12.97 -7.03 6.02
C GLY A 138 14.33 -7.65 6.44
N PRO A 139 15.15 -8.14 5.52
CA PRO A 139 16.46 -8.69 5.81
C PRO A 139 17.34 -7.68 6.55
N GLU A 140 18.21 -8.19 7.47
CA GLU A 140 19.24 -7.36 8.09
C GLU A 140 20.29 -6.94 7.06
N VAL A 141 20.62 -5.66 7.04
CA VAL A 141 21.71 -5.09 6.24
C VAL A 141 22.71 -4.43 7.17
N ASN A 142 23.99 -4.58 6.85
CA ASN A 142 25.09 -4.02 7.63
C ASN A 142 25.92 -3.08 6.75
N ILE A 143 26.20 -1.87 7.29
CA ILE A 143 27.13 -0.92 6.69
C ILE A 143 28.37 -0.87 7.55
N SER A 144 29.56 -1.03 6.96
CA SER A 144 30.85 -0.86 7.64
C SER A 144 31.63 0.28 6.99
N SER A 145 32.18 1.16 7.82
CA SER A 145 33.09 2.21 7.37
C SER A 145 34.47 1.64 6.97
N GLY A 146 34.77 0.41 7.35
CA GLY A 146 36.13 -0.06 7.44
C GLY A 146 36.96 0.75 8.46
N THR A 147 38.24 0.46 8.56
CA THR A 147 39.14 1.13 9.52
C THR A 147 39.36 2.62 9.20
N ILE A 148 38.98 3.49 10.11
CA ILE A 148 39.19 4.93 10.05
C ILE A 148 40.42 5.26 10.91
N THR A 149 41.57 5.59 10.28
CA THR A 149 42.79 5.93 10.96
C THR A 149 42.73 7.34 11.53
N VAL A 150 43.00 7.51 12.82
CA VAL A 150 43.06 8.80 13.52
C VAL A 150 44.49 9.19 13.87
N SER A 151 45.21 8.36 14.60
CA SER A 151 46.62 8.55 15.00
C SER A 151 46.87 9.90 15.68
N GLN A 152 45.99 10.29 16.61
CA GLN A 152 46.08 11.56 17.35
C GLN A 152 46.30 11.30 18.83
N SER A 153 47.08 12.23 19.47
CA SER A 153 47.24 12.23 20.92
C SER A 153 45.95 12.68 21.60
N ILE A 154 45.54 11.97 22.64
CA ILE A 154 44.45 12.35 23.54
C ILE A 154 45.07 13.21 24.65
N PRO A 155 44.73 14.52 24.79
CA PRO A 155 45.28 15.39 25.81
C PRO A 155 44.87 14.93 27.22
N ASP A 156 45.81 15.07 28.18
CA ASP A 156 45.61 14.77 29.61
C ASP A 156 44.58 15.75 30.22
N ASN A 157 43.54 15.21 30.85
CA ASN A 157 42.54 15.94 31.64
C ASN A 157 41.94 17.16 30.91
N ASP A 158 41.51 16.98 29.68
CA ASP A 158 40.90 18.06 28.90
C ASP A 158 39.51 17.66 28.33
N PRO A 159 38.47 17.54 29.19
CA PRO A 159 37.12 17.16 28.75
C PRO A 159 36.45 18.25 27.90
N THR A 160 37.06 19.45 27.76
CA THR A 160 36.49 20.55 26.98
C THR A 160 36.95 20.56 25.52
N ASN A 161 37.98 19.77 25.16
CA ASN A 161 38.55 19.69 23.83
C ASN A 161 38.73 18.21 23.42
N PRO A 162 37.66 17.50 23.12
CA PRO A 162 37.74 16.09 22.68
C PRO A 162 38.56 15.98 21.39
N VAL A 163 39.22 14.85 21.21
CA VAL A 163 39.70 14.44 19.89
C VAL A 163 38.49 13.94 19.10
N VAL A 164 38.27 14.53 17.93
CA VAL A 164 37.08 14.29 17.12
C VAL A 164 37.45 13.62 15.81
N SER A 165 36.76 12.56 15.45
CA SER A 165 36.84 11.93 14.14
C SER A 165 35.44 11.68 13.57
N THR A 166 35.30 11.85 12.26
CA THR A 166 33.99 11.75 11.59
C THR A 166 34.04 10.78 10.43
N HIS A 167 32.90 10.16 10.16
CA HIS A 167 32.67 9.36 8.96
C HIS A 167 31.28 9.69 8.37
N THR A 168 31.21 9.83 7.04
CA THR A 168 29.94 10.08 6.35
C THR A 168 29.44 8.79 5.70
N VAL A 169 28.28 8.36 6.08
CA VAL A 169 27.53 7.21 5.51
C VAL A 169 26.62 7.74 4.43
N SER A 170 26.64 7.11 3.26
CA SER A 170 25.79 7.46 2.10
C SER A 170 24.51 6.62 2.03
N GLU A 171 24.59 5.41 2.55
CA GLU A 171 23.51 4.43 2.52
C GLU A 171 22.47 4.75 3.61
N SER A 172 21.20 4.55 3.28
CA SER A 172 20.07 4.81 4.18
C SER A 172 19.50 3.51 4.72
N LEU A 173 19.72 3.25 6.02
CA LEU A 173 19.07 2.18 6.78
C LEU A 173 18.25 2.78 7.91
N ILE A 174 17.21 2.09 8.34
CA ILE A 174 16.63 2.27 9.68
C ILE A 174 17.56 1.54 10.66
N VAL A 175 18.20 2.29 11.54
CA VAL A 175 19.21 1.79 12.48
C VAL A 175 18.55 0.94 13.57
N GLU A 176 19.11 -0.23 13.86
CA GLU A 176 18.72 -1.09 14.99
C GLU A 176 19.80 -1.11 16.07
N SER A 177 21.06 -1.21 15.65
CA SER A 177 22.19 -1.06 16.57
C SER A 177 23.43 -0.58 15.83
N VAL A 178 24.36 -0.05 16.60
CA VAL A 178 25.66 0.41 16.10
C VAL A 178 26.77 -0.21 16.90
N ASP A 179 27.75 -0.80 16.20
CA ASP A 179 29.00 -1.26 16.79
C ASP A 179 30.12 -0.29 16.46
N ILE A 180 30.94 0.03 17.46
CA ILE A 180 32.18 0.77 17.32
C ILE A 180 33.34 -0.15 17.70
N ILE A 181 34.21 -0.44 16.74
CA ILE A 181 35.50 -1.10 17.01
C ILE A 181 36.51 0.00 17.28
N PHE A 182 37.04 0.02 18.47
CA PHE A 182 37.85 1.12 18.99
C PHE A 182 39.23 0.65 19.40
N ASP A 183 40.28 1.37 18.95
CA ASP A 183 41.66 1.09 19.27
C ASP A 183 42.38 2.36 19.75
N ALA A 184 42.86 2.31 21.00
CA ALA A 184 43.57 3.43 21.63
C ALA A 184 44.61 2.93 22.64
N ASP A 185 45.76 3.50 22.60
CA ASP A 185 46.80 3.32 23.63
C ASP A 185 46.63 4.32 24.75
N HIS A 186 46.39 3.86 25.98
CA HIS A 186 46.30 4.69 27.18
C HIS A 186 46.73 3.92 28.40
N PRO A 187 47.53 4.51 29.33
CA PRO A 187 47.99 3.85 30.54
C PRO A 187 46.85 3.35 31.44
N TYR A 188 45.75 4.11 31.48
CA TYR A 188 44.53 3.80 32.25
C TYR A 188 43.30 4.00 31.35
N ARG A 189 42.83 2.94 30.73
CA ARG A 189 41.68 3.04 29.81
C ARG A 189 40.38 3.52 30.45
N SER A 190 40.31 3.46 31.82
CA SER A 190 39.20 3.97 32.59
C SER A 190 39.10 5.49 32.61
N ASP A 191 40.16 6.18 32.19
CA ASP A 191 40.20 7.62 32.19
C ASP A 191 39.66 8.22 30.89
N LEU A 192 39.41 7.36 29.90
CA LEU A 192 38.83 7.78 28.60
C LEU A 192 37.30 7.77 28.65
N ASP A 193 36.72 8.85 28.15
CA ASP A 193 35.32 8.95 27.76
C ASP A 193 35.20 8.87 26.23
N VAL A 194 34.23 8.10 25.76
CA VAL A 194 34.00 7.87 24.33
C VAL A 194 32.51 8.06 24.04
N THR A 195 32.20 9.03 23.19
CA THR A 195 30.81 9.36 22.81
C THR A 195 30.63 9.27 21.29
N LEU A 196 29.63 8.51 20.86
CA LEU A 196 29.20 8.45 19.48
C LEU A 196 28.02 9.40 19.27
N ILE A 197 28.08 10.20 18.19
CA ILE A 197 27.04 11.15 17.81
C ILE A 197 26.52 10.78 16.42
N SER A 198 25.22 10.56 16.29
CA SER A 198 24.56 10.27 15.01
C SER A 198 24.39 11.52 14.14
N PRO A 199 24.00 11.36 12.86
CA PRO A 199 23.62 12.50 12.00
C PRO A 199 22.49 13.36 12.55
N ASP A 200 21.57 12.77 13.31
CA ASP A 200 20.45 13.46 13.97
C ASP A 200 20.86 14.21 15.22
N GLY A 201 22.12 14.05 15.66
CA GLY A 201 22.67 14.67 16.85
C GLY A 201 22.40 13.92 18.15
N THR A 202 21.96 12.67 18.08
CA THR A 202 21.81 11.80 19.25
C THR A 202 23.18 11.41 19.76
N GLU A 203 23.47 11.74 21.02
CA GLU A 203 24.70 11.40 21.71
C GLU A 203 24.55 10.07 22.46
N SER A 204 25.43 9.12 22.20
CA SER A 204 25.53 7.83 22.87
C SER A 204 26.86 7.71 23.59
N GLU A 205 26.84 7.73 24.88
CA GLU A 205 28.00 7.56 25.75
C GLU A 205 28.38 6.07 25.81
N LEU A 206 29.44 5.68 25.08
CA LEU A 206 29.90 4.29 24.98
C LEU A 206 30.77 3.91 26.20
N VAL A 207 31.57 4.84 26.67
CA VAL A 207 32.43 4.74 27.86
C VAL A 207 32.38 6.04 28.62
N ASN A 208 32.36 5.93 29.94
CA ASN A 208 32.30 7.06 30.86
C ASN A 208 33.30 6.85 32.01
N TYR A 209 34.04 7.85 32.35
CA TYR A 209 35.04 7.86 33.43
C TYR A 209 34.51 7.33 34.78
N PHE A 210 33.26 7.68 35.13
CA PHE A 210 32.70 7.22 36.39
C PHE A 210 32.16 5.78 36.35
N ALA A 211 31.79 5.30 35.20
CA ALA A 211 31.28 3.95 35.02
C ALA A 211 32.37 2.90 34.95
N ASN A 212 33.54 3.26 34.42
CA ASN A 212 34.62 2.34 34.15
C ASN A 212 35.74 2.53 35.17
N ARG A 213 35.73 1.82 36.27
CA ARG A 213 36.85 1.80 37.28
C ARG A 213 37.89 0.70 36.97
N ASP A 214 38.06 0.41 35.71
CA ASP A 214 39.01 -0.62 35.25
C ASP A 214 40.44 -0.08 35.24
N SER A 215 41.35 -0.76 35.92
CA SER A 215 42.78 -0.45 35.93
C SER A 215 43.52 -1.03 34.72
N GLY A 216 42.82 -1.49 33.70
CA GLY A 216 43.41 -1.95 32.46
C GLY A 216 44.04 -0.83 31.66
N ASN A 217 44.98 -1.19 30.80
CA ASN A 217 45.56 -0.28 29.81
C ASN A 217 45.04 -0.63 28.41
N ASN A 218 45.05 0.31 27.51
CA ASN A 218 44.71 0.22 26.11
C ASN A 218 43.31 -0.36 25.79
N TYR A 219 42.72 0.13 24.77
CA TYR A 219 41.65 -0.53 24.02
C TYR A 219 42.29 -1.13 22.76
N ASN A 220 42.24 -2.47 22.60
CA ASN A 220 42.80 -3.13 21.45
C ASN A 220 41.63 -3.77 20.67
N GLU A 221 41.23 -3.18 19.56
CA GLU A 221 40.06 -3.62 18.77
C GLU A 221 38.85 -3.90 19.66
N TRP A 222 38.56 -2.99 20.59
CA TRP A 222 37.50 -3.19 21.56
C TRP A 222 36.15 -2.84 20.91
N GLN A 223 35.21 -3.76 20.98
CA GLN A 223 33.88 -3.57 20.42
C GLN A 223 32.92 -3.00 21.45
N PHE A 224 32.42 -1.79 21.21
CA PHE A 224 31.29 -1.20 21.90
C PHE A 224 30.04 -1.38 21.06
N ASN A 225 28.88 -1.53 21.72
CA ASN A 225 27.59 -1.59 21.06
C ASN A 225 26.66 -0.53 21.65
N SER A 226 25.91 0.15 20.78
CA SER A 226 24.85 1.08 21.16
C SER A 226 23.55 0.71 20.47
N VAL A 227 22.45 0.75 21.20
CA VAL A 227 21.07 0.66 20.70
C VAL A 227 20.35 2.01 20.76
N GLN A 228 21.02 3.05 21.23
CA GLN A 228 20.42 4.36 21.48
C GLN A 228 19.93 5.06 20.21
N HIS A 229 20.53 4.72 19.05
CA HIS A 229 20.17 5.25 17.73
C HIS A 229 19.04 4.48 17.03
N TRP A 230 18.31 3.64 17.76
CA TRP A 230 17.26 2.80 17.21
C TRP A 230 16.20 3.63 16.47
N GLY A 231 15.89 3.24 15.24
CA GLY A 231 14.90 3.90 14.39
C GLY A 231 15.43 5.12 13.62
N GLU A 232 16.65 5.63 13.93
CA GLU A 232 17.25 6.74 13.18
C GLU A 232 17.69 6.32 11.78
N VAL A 233 17.84 7.30 10.88
CA VAL A 233 18.36 7.06 9.53
C VAL A 233 19.89 7.08 9.55
N SER A 234 20.52 6.03 8.98
CA SER A 234 21.98 5.89 8.98
C SER A 234 22.73 6.93 8.15
N ALA A 235 22.11 7.47 7.09
CA ALA A 235 22.75 8.38 6.15
C ALA A 235 23.09 9.72 6.80
N GLY A 236 24.33 10.17 6.61
CA GLY A 236 24.82 11.42 7.15
C GLY A 236 26.16 11.26 7.84
N THR A 237 26.55 12.27 8.64
CA THR A 237 27.86 12.29 9.29
C THR A 237 27.77 11.79 10.72
N TRP A 238 28.42 10.69 10.99
CA TRP A 238 28.66 10.13 12.32
C TRP A 238 29.94 10.70 12.89
N THR A 239 29.91 11.03 14.17
CA THR A 239 31.04 11.61 14.88
C THR A 239 31.41 10.77 16.09
N LEU A 240 32.68 10.43 16.26
CA LEU A 240 33.19 9.85 17.50
C LEU A 240 34.07 10.86 18.20
N GLU A 241 33.76 11.12 19.47
CA GLU A 241 34.52 12.01 20.36
C GLU A 241 35.19 11.21 21.45
N VAL A 242 36.47 11.54 21.70
CA VAL A 242 37.28 10.88 22.72
C VAL A 242 38.04 11.94 23.53
N TYR A 243 37.90 11.88 24.85
CA TYR A 243 38.70 12.72 25.74
C TYR A 243 39.15 11.92 26.97
N ASP A 244 40.15 12.44 27.67
CA ASP A 244 40.74 11.94 28.90
C ASP A 244 40.29 12.81 30.07
N ASP A 245 39.56 12.26 31.02
CA ASP A 245 39.09 12.94 32.24
C ASP A 245 39.97 12.60 33.48
N GLY A 246 41.00 11.73 33.28
CA GLY A 246 42.02 11.43 34.29
C GLY A 246 43.10 12.52 34.40
N ASN A 247 44.04 12.31 35.28
CA ASN A 247 45.14 13.23 35.47
C ASN A 247 46.49 12.49 35.36
N GLN A 248 47.50 13.12 34.76
CA GLN A 248 48.91 12.74 34.71
C GLN A 248 49.24 11.70 33.62
N ASP A 249 48.38 11.50 32.67
CA ASP A 249 48.56 10.56 31.58
C ASP A 249 48.19 11.17 30.23
N VAL A 250 48.65 10.56 29.15
CA VAL A 250 48.27 10.90 27.78
C VAL A 250 48.08 9.62 26.98
N GLY A 251 47.10 9.60 26.13
CA GLY A 251 46.84 8.48 25.23
C GLY A 251 47.12 8.81 23.77
N THR A 252 46.90 7.82 22.95
CA THR A 252 46.85 7.96 21.48
C THR A 252 45.66 7.20 20.97
N TRP A 253 44.74 7.87 20.28
CA TRP A 253 43.69 7.23 19.55
C TRP A 253 44.23 6.79 18.20
N ASN A 254 44.30 5.49 17.99
CA ASN A 254 44.91 4.89 16.80
C ASN A 254 43.94 4.86 15.62
N HIS A 255 42.78 4.22 15.80
CA HIS A 255 41.76 4.09 14.78
C HIS A 255 40.41 3.68 15.40
N TRP A 256 39.39 3.70 14.57
CA TRP A 256 38.06 3.14 14.86
C TRP A 256 37.38 2.61 13.60
N GLU A 257 36.32 1.84 13.78
CA GLU A 257 35.44 1.40 12.70
C GLU A 257 34.01 1.54 13.18
N LEU A 258 33.15 2.04 12.30
CA LEU A 258 31.70 2.14 12.50
C LEU A 258 31.03 1.00 11.75
N VAL A 259 30.22 0.20 12.44
CA VAL A 259 29.35 -0.82 11.83
C VAL A 259 27.91 -0.54 12.24
N ILE A 260 27.05 -0.28 11.28
CA ILE A 260 25.62 -0.03 11.49
C ILE A 260 24.85 -1.26 11.06
N HIS A 261 23.98 -1.73 11.94
CA HIS A 261 23.04 -2.81 11.71
C HIS A 261 21.63 -2.24 11.58
N GLY A 262 20.88 -2.64 10.56
CA GLY A 262 19.54 -2.11 10.33
C GLY A 262 18.79 -2.79 9.21
N THR A 263 17.70 -2.17 8.81
CA THR A 263 16.87 -2.58 7.67
C THR A 263 16.93 -1.51 6.60
N GLU A 264 16.97 -1.89 5.33
CA GLU A 264 16.83 -0.92 4.24
C GLU A 264 15.52 -0.14 4.41
N ILE A 265 15.58 1.15 4.10
CA ILE A 265 14.39 1.98 4.04
C ILE A 265 13.65 1.56 2.77
N ASP A 266 12.48 0.98 2.95
CA ASP A 266 11.58 0.69 1.85
C ASP A 266 10.80 1.98 1.55
N LEU A 267 11.21 2.64 0.47
CA LEU A 267 10.62 3.91 0.05
C LEU A 267 9.24 3.68 -0.54
N ASP A 268 8.42 4.68 -0.48
CA ASP A 268 7.19 4.87 -1.24
C ASP A 268 7.42 6.18 -2.01
N SER A 269 7.94 6.05 -3.25
CA SER A 269 8.51 7.19 -3.99
C SER A 269 7.45 8.11 -4.56
N ASP A 270 6.28 7.60 -4.90
CA ASP A 270 5.16 8.37 -5.47
C ASP A 270 4.05 8.68 -4.45
N GLY A 271 4.09 8.03 -3.27
CA GLY A 271 3.23 8.34 -2.13
C GLY A 271 1.83 7.77 -2.25
N ASP A 272 1.61 6.70 -3.00
CA ASP A 272 0.31 6.08 -3.20
C ASP A 272 -0.09 5.14 -2.04
N GLY A 273 0.88 4.69 -1.23
CA GLY A 273 0.71 3.81 -0.07
C GLY A 273 1.25 2.40 -0.29
N ILE A 274 1.87 2.12 -1.45
CA ILE A 274 2.63 0.90 -1.72
C ILE A 274 4.11 1.26 -1.73
N THR A 275 4.97 0.40 -1.22
CA THR A 275 6.40 0.67 -1.22
C THR A 275 7.06 0.24 -2.53
N ASP A 276 8.11 0.95 -2.97
CA ASP A 276 8.86 0.71 -4.22
C ASP A 276 9.22 -0.78 -4.42
N SER A 277 9.58 -1.47 -3.33
CA SER A 277 9.90 -2.89 -3.38
C SER A 277 8.68 -3.78 -3.61
N ASN A 278 7.54 -3.46 -3.00
CA ASN A 278 6.29 -4.18 -3.22
C ASN A 278 5.75 -3.95 -4.62
N GLU A 279 5.88 -2.73 -5.13
CA GLU A 279 5.49 -2.39 -6.48
C GLU A 279 6.27 -3.21 -7.51
N THR A 280 7.61 -3.20 -7.42
CA THR A 280 8.46 -3.91 -8.39
C THR A 280 8.43 -5.42 -8.25
N ASP A 281 8.44 -5.96 -7.02
CA ASP A 281 8.65 -7.38 -6.75
C ASP A 281 7.35 -8.19 -6.58
N VAL A 282 6.25 -7.52 -6.21
CA VAL A 282 4.97 -8.17 -5.87
C VAL A 282 3.88 -7.84 -6.88
N TYR A 283 3.67 -6.55 -7.17
CA TYR A 283 2.52 -6.09 -7.95
C TYR A 283 2.85 -5.79 -9.42
N GLY A 284 4.11 -5.45 -9.73
CA GLY A 284 4.55 -5.12 -11.09
C GLY A 284 4.19 -3.69 -11.51
N THR A 285 3.83 -2.84 -10.53
CA THR A 285 3.53 -1.43 -10.72
C THR A 285 4.79 -0.56 -10.82
N ASN A 286 4.63 0.72 -11.06
CA ASN A 286 5.74 1.65 -11.29
C ASN A 286 5.97 2.56 -10.06
N PRO A 287 7.07 2.41 -9.29
CA PRO A 287 7.36 3.15 -8.05
C PRO A 287 7.40 4.68 -8.16
N ASP A 288 7.44 5.23 -9.36
CA ASP A 288 7.46 6.67 -9.60
C ASP A 288 6.10 7.21 -10.10
N ASN A 289 5.05 6.37 -10.16
CA ASN A 289 3.75 6.74 -10.72
C ASN A 289 2.61 6.08 -9.94
N PRO A 290 1.84 6.83 -9.14
CA PRO A 290 0.80 6.29 -8.26
C PRO A 290 -0.44 5.72 -8.98
N ASP A 291 -0.48 5.73 -10.30
CA ASP A 291 -1.53 5.23 -11.21
C ASP A 291 -0.82 4.69 -12.44
N THR A 292 -0.41 3.41 -12.37
CA THR A 292 0.55 2.82 -13.31
C THR A 292 0.00 2.76 -14.74
N ASP A 293 -1.27 2.41 -14.95
CA ASP A 293 -1.92 2.28 -16.26
C ASP A 293 -2.68 3.54 -16.70
N SER A 294 -2.82 4.52 -15.80
CA SER A 294 -3.39 5.84 -16.05
C SER A 294 -4.90 5.82 -16.35
N ASP A 295 -5.65 4.95 -15.69
CA ASP A 295 -7.10 4.83 -15.81
C ASP A 295 -7.88 5.79 -14.88
N GLY A 296 -7.22 6.31 -13.82
CA GLY A 296 -7.78 7.25 -12.84
C GLY A 296 -8.10 6.64 -11.48
N LEU A 297 -7.77 5.37 -11.25
CA LEU A 297 -7.57 4.76 -9.93
C LEU A 297 -6.08 4.81 -9.60
N ASN A 298 -5.70 4.76 -8.35
CA ASN A 298 -4.30 4.54 -7.99
C ASN A 298 -4.07 3.07 -7.66
N ASP A 299 -2.84 2.60 -7.85
CA ASP A 299 -2.44 1.20 -7.69
C ASP A 299 -2.88 0.63 -6.33
N TYR A 300 -2.78 1.42 -5.25
CA TYR A 300 -3.25 1.01 -3.92
C TYR A 300 -4.77 0.76 -3.88
N VAL A 301 -5.55 1.64 -4.51
CA VAL A 301 -7.03 1.49 -4.54
C VAL A 301 -7.40 0.25 -5.33
N GLU A 302 -6.73 -0.01 -6.44
CA GLU A 302 -6.97 -1.17 -7.27
C GLU A 302 -6.66 -2.47 -6.54
N ILE A 303 -5.48 -2.60 -5.94
CA ILE A 303 -5.06 -3.81 -5.23
C ILE A 303 -5.89 -4.08 -3.97
N PHE A 304 -6.21 -3.04 -3.18
CA PHE A 304 -6.76 -3.22 -1.83
C PHE A 304 -8.24 -2.86 -1.68
N THR A 305 -8.86 -2.22 -2.67
CA THR A 305 -10.24 -1.72 -2.57
C THR A 305 -11.14 -2.24 -3.68
N THR A 306 -10.79 -2.03 -4.96
CA THR A 306 -11.60 -2.44 -6.10
C THR A 306 -11.31 -3.88 -6.52
N GLY A 307 -10.06 -4.30 -6.45
CA GLY A 307 -9.59 -5.61 -6.87
C GLY A 307 -9.26 -5.67 -8.37
N THR A 308 -9.28 -4.53 -9.07
CA THR A 308 -8.89 -4.39 -10.47
C THR A 308 -7.39 -4.60 -10.68
N ASP A 309 -6.93 -4.75 -11.91
CA ASP A 309 -5.51 -4.98 -12.23
C ASP A 309 -4.78 -3.64 -12.42
N PRO A 310 -3.84 -3.24 -11.54
CA PRO A 310 -3.20 -1.92 -11.58
C PRO A 310 -2.27 -1.70 -12.79
N VAL A 311 -2.19 -2.65 -13.71
CA VAL A 311 -1.41 -2.52 -14.95
C VAL A 311 -2.29 -2.72 -16.20
N ASP A 312 -3.61 -2.81 -16.04
CA ASP A 312 -4.58 -2.97 -17.11
C ASP A 312 -5.79 -2.04 -16.88
N ALA A 313 -5.86 -0.96 -17.62
CA ALA A 313 -6.81 0.13 -17.45
C ALA A 313 -8.29 -0.21 -17.76
N ASP A 314 -8.59 -1.43 -18.19
CA ASP A 314 -9.92 -1.89 -18.66
C ASP A 314 -10.00 -3.40 -18.41
N THR A 315 -10.33 -3.78 -17.17
CA THR A 315 -10.21 -5.16 -16.64
C THR A 315 -11.11 -6.16 -17.38
N ASP A 316 -12.25 -5.75 -17.95
CA ASP A 316 -13.19 -6.62 -18.67
C ASP A 316 -13.22 -6.42 -20.20
N ASP A 317 -12.35 -5.54 -20.73
CA ASP A 317 -12.12 -5.29 -22.17
C ASP A 317 -13.36 -4.71 -22.90
N ASP A 318 -14.22 -3.92 -22.23
CA ASP A 318 -15.46 -3.36 -22.82
C ASP A 318 -15.26 -1.96 -23.43
N PHE A 319 -14.07 -1.39 -23.34
CA PHE A 319 -13.65 -0.04 -23.74
C PHE A 319 -14.00 1.08 -22.76
N LEU A 320 -14.47 0.77 -21.57
CA LEU A 320 -14.67 1.69 -20.48
C LEU A 320 -13.60 1.43 -19.41
N ASN A 321 -12.81 2.43 -19.05
CA ASN A 321 -11.74 2.24 -18.06
C ASN A 321 -12.32 2.01 -16.67
N ASP A 322 -11.69 1.15 -15.87
CA ASP A 322 -12.07 0.82 -14.48
C ASP A 322 -12.31 2.07 -13.62
N GLY A 323 -11.43 3.07 -13.75
CA GLY A 323 -11.58 4.34 -13.05
C GLY A 323 -12.81 5.15 -13.43
N ILE A 324 -13.27 5.06 -14.69
CA ILE A 324 -14.51 5.69 -15.14
C ILE A 324 -15.71 4.90 -14.62
N GLU A 325 -15.64 3.60 -14.63
CA GLU A 325 -16.70 2.72 -14.12
C GLU A 325 -16.94 2.94 -12.64
N VAL A 326 -15.89 2.84 -11.83
CA VAL A 326 -15.98 3.00 -10.37
C VAL A 326 -16.39 4.41 -9.95
N ASN A 327 -15.80 5.46 -10.56
CA ASN A 327 -15.94 6.82 -10.08
C ASN A 327 -17.05 7.63 -10.74
N VAL A 328 -17.48 7.25 -11.96
CA VAL A 328 -18.41 8.06 -12.77
C VAL A 328 -19.72 7.32 -13.05
N ASN A 329 -19.62 6.10 -13.58
CA ASN A 329 -20.79 5.37 -14.05
C ASN A 329 -21.39 4.45 -12.98
N ASN A 330 -20.61 4.01 -12.00
CA ASN A 330 -20.92 3.01 -10.99
C ASN A 330 -21.30 1.65 -11.60
N THR A 331 -20.67 1.30 -12.72
CA THR A 331 -20.71 -0.02 -13.32
C THR A 331 -19.71 -0.97 -12.64
N ASP A 332 -19.76 -2.25 -12.94
CA ASP A 332 -18.89 -3.28 -12.35
C ASP A 332 -17.69 -3.52 -13.29
N PRO A 333 -16.45 -3.13 -12.94
CA PRO A 333 -15.28 -3.26 -13.81
C PRO A 333 -14.86 -4.72 -14.11
N PHE A 334 -15.62 -5.69 -13.69
CA PHE A 334 -15.44 -7.12 -13.98
C PHE A 334 -16.58 -7.69 -14.84
N ASP A 335 -17.58 -6.89 -15.19
CA ASP A 335 -18.75 -7.33 -15.93
C ASP A 335 -19.05 -6.33 -17.05
N ASN A 336 -18.66 -6.67 -18.25
CA ASN A 336 -18.75 -5.83 -19.44
C ASN A 336 -20.17 -5.45 -19.88
N ASP A 337 -21.21 -5.87 -19.16
CA ASP A 337 -22.64 -5.62 -19.44
C ASP A 337 -23.38 -5.65 -18.08
N THR A 338 -23.21 -4.59 -17.29
CA THR A 338 -23.64 -4.50 -15.89
C THR A 338 -25.15 -4.74 -15.69
N ASP A 339 -26.00 -4.49 -16.70
CA ASP A 339 -27.45 -4.66 -16.60
C ASP A 339 -27.99 -5.85 -17.39
N ASP A 340 -27.10 -6.66 -18.02
CA ASP A 340 -27.41 -7.91 -18.74
C ASP A 340 -28.35 -7.74 -19.94
N ASP A 341 -28.33 -6.59 -20.64
CA ASP A 341 -29.22 -6.34 -21.78
C ASP A 341 -28.62 -6.75 -23.13
N GLY A 342 -27.30 -7.04 -23.17
CA GLY A 342 -26.56 -7.47 -24.35
C GLY A 342 -25.81 -6.34 -25.07
N ILE A 343 -25.80 -5.12 -24.51
CA ILE A 343 -24.96 -4.02 -24.92
C ILE A 343 -23.89 -3.84 -23.84
N THR A 344 -22.63 -3.70 -24.21
CA THR A 344 -21.60 -3.48 -23.21
C THR A 344 -21.63 -2.05 -22.67
N ASP A 345 -21.27 -1.88 -21.39
CA ASP A 345 -21.28 -0.59 -20.70
C ASP A 345 -20.51 0.48 -21.49
N GLY A 346 -19.33 0.10 -22.04
CA GLY A 346 -18.55 0.97 -22.89
C GLY A 346 -19.25 1.41 -24.17
N LEU A 347 -20.00 0.54 -24.84
CA LEU A 347 -20.80 0.92 -26.00
C LEU A 347 -21.95 1.86 -25.64
N GLU A 348 -22.62 1.63 -24.53
CA GLU A 348 -23.70 2.49 -24.05
C GLU A 348 -23.19 3.89 -23.73
N VAL A 349 -22.10 4.00 -22.95
CA VAL A 349 -21.55 5.28 -22.54
C VAL A 349 -20.92 6.06 -23.70
N LEU A 350 -20.15 5.38 -24.56
CA LEU A 350 -19.31 6.04 -25.56
C LEU A 350 -20.01 6.24 -26.91
N ASN A 351 -20.91 5.34 -27.31
CA ASN A 351 -21.50 5.31 -28.62
C ASN A 351 -23.00 5.63 -28.62
N TYR A 352 -23.76 5.02 -27.72
CA TYR A 352 -25.22 5.11 -27.73
C TYR A 352 -25.75 6.18 -26.79
N PHE A 353 -24.94 6.59 -25.78
CA PHE A 353 -25.30 7.57 -24.74
C PHE A 353 -26.55 7.13 -23.95
N THR A 354 -26.66 5.83 -23.72
CA THR A 354 -27.66 5.19 -22.87
C THR A 354 -27.11 5.02 -21.44
N ASN A 355 -27.85 4.39 -20.57
CA ASN A 355 -27.49 4.26 -19.16
C ASN A 355 -27.12 2.81 -18.84
N PRO A 356 -25.84 2.47 -18.61
CA PRO A 356 -25.35 1.10 -18.44
C PRO A 356 -25.82 0.39 -17.16
N LEU A 357 -26.71 1.00 -16.41
CA LEU A 357 -27.33 0.40 -15.20
C LEU A 357 -28.83 0.13 -15.40
N VAL A 358 -29.37 0.33 -16.60
CA VAL A 358 -30.81 0.21 -16.88
C VAL A 358 -31.00 -0.41 -18.24
N PRO A 359 -31.43 -1.68 -18.30
CA PRO A 359 -31.58 -2.40 -19.56
C PRO A 359 -32.37 -1.65 -20.63
N ASP A 360 -31.76 -1.51 -21.80
CA ASP A 360 -32.38 -0.91 -22.97
C ASP A 360 -33.34 -1.90 -23.63
N PRO A 361 -34.63 -1.59 -23.77
CA PRO A 361 -35.58 -2.55 -24.33
C PRO A 361 -35.43 -2.69 -25.83
N ASP A 362 -35.46 -3.93 -26.30
CA ASP A 362 -35.85 -4.38 -27.64
C ASP A 362 -37.28 -4.94 -27.51
N THR A 363 -38.29 -4.07 -27.77
CA THR A 363 -39.69 -4.37 -27.39
C THR A 363 -40.32 -5.43 -28.25
N ASP A 364 -39.95 -5.54 -29.51
CA ASP A 364 -40.52 -6.47 -30.48
C ASP A 364 -39.59 -7.65 -30.81
N LEU A 365 -38.36 -7.63 -30.25
CA LEU A 365 -37.36 -8.73 -30.33
C LEU A 365 -36.83 -8.98 -31.75
N ASP A 366 -36.63 -7.94 -32.53
CA ASP A 366 -36.07 -8.04 -33.86
C ASP A 366 -34.54 -7.91 -33.89
N GLY A 367 -33.90 -7.54 -32.77
CA GLY A 367 -32.47 -7.39 -32.55
C GLY A 367 -31.96 -5.99 -32.66
N PHE A 368 -32.84 -4.97 -32.73
CA PHE A 368 -32.51 -3.56 -32.65
C PHE A 368 -33.20 -2.95 -31.45
N TYR A 369 -32.46 -2.16 -30.70
CA TYR A 369 -32.96 -1.48 -29.49
C TYR A 369 -33.72 -0.20 -29.85
N TRP A 370 -34.56 0.29 -28.92
CA TRP A 370 -35.43 1.45 -29.08
C TRP A 370 -34.74 2.72 -29.64
N PHE A 371 -33.46 2.91 -29.42
CA PHE A 371 -32.71 4.06 -29.91
C PHE A 371 -32.10 3.86 -31.32
N GLN A 372 -32.10 2.64 -31.81
CA GLN A 372 -31.66 2.26 -33.15
C GLN A 372 -32.82 2.07 -34.11
N ASP A 373 -33.94 1.60 -33.57
CA ASP A 373 -35.15 1.25 -34.30
C ASP A 373 -36.13 2.41 -34.39
N CYS A 374 -36.64 2.70 -35.58
CA CYS A 374 -37.62 3.75 -35.81
C CYS A 374 -39.04 3.32 -35.41
N ASN A 375 -39.27 2.04 -35.12
CA ASN A 375 -40.55 1.55 -34.60
C ASN A 375 -40.42 0.28 -33.73
N ASP A 376 -39.83 0.40 -32.58
CA ASP A 376 -39.55 -0.61 -31.52
C ASP A 376 -40.83 -1.37 -31.03
N THR A 377 -41.86 -1.47 -31.85
CA THR A 377 -43.08 -2.25 -31.58
C THR A 377 -43.51 -3.07 -32.77
N ASN A 378 -42.76 -3.07 -33.85
CA ASN A 378 -43.06 -3.81 -35.06
C ASN A 378 -41.80 -4.53 -35.60
N PRO A 379 -41.65 -5.83 -35.42
CA PRO A 379 -40.46 -6.61 -35.75
C PRO A 379 -40.17 -6.72 -37.28
N ASP A 380 -40.96 -6.08 -38.12
CA ASP A 380 -40.73 -6.00 -39.55
C ASP A 380 -40.14 -4.64 -39.96
N VAL A 381 -39.94 -3.71 -39.03
CA VAL A 381 -39.43 -2.33 -39.23
C VAL A 381 -38.19 -2.15 -38.39
N TYR A 382 -37.01 -2.18 -38.98
CA TYR A 382 -35.72 -2.05 -38.32
C TYR A 382 -34.63 -1.57 -39.28
N PRO A 383 -33.51 -1.03 -38.82
CA PRO A 383 -32.42 -0.56 -39.66
C PRO A 383 -31.96 -1.65 -40.68
N TYR A 384 -31.98 -1.27 -41.98
CA TYR A 384 -31.64 -2.15 -43.10
C TYR A 384 -32.66 -3.30 -43.38
N ALA A 385 -33.86 -3.23 -42.85
CA ALA A 385 -34.93 -4.12 -43.25
C ALA A 385 -35.22 -4.06 -44.77
N LEU A 386 -36.02 -4.92 -45.28
CA LEU A 386 -36.43 -4.90 -46.69
C LEU A 386 -37.65 -3.99 -46.84
N GLU A 387 -37.51 -2.92 -47.62
CA GLU A 387 -38.66 -2.06 -47.95
C GLU A 387 -39.82 -2.81 -48.56
N LEU A 388 -41.01 -2.55 -48.07
CA LEU A 388 -42.28 -3.05 -48.57
C LEU A 388 -43.10 -1.87 -49.06
N LEU A 389 -43.88 -2.01 -50.08
CA LEU A 389 -44.76 -0.96 -50.60
C LEU A 389 -46.02 -0.83 -49.70
N ASN A 390 -45.85 -0.19 -48.52
CA ASN A 390 -46.88 -0.12 -47.49
C ASN A 390 -47.05 1.27 -46.86
N GLY A 391 -46.26 2.28 -47.30
CA GLY A 391 -46.24 3.62 -46.80
C GLY A 391 -45.53 3.81 -45.47
N ILE A 392 -44.71 2.86 -45.07
CA ILE A 392 -43.88 2.88 -43.87
C ILE A 392 -42.41 2.92 -44.36
N ASP A 393 -41.57 3.53 -43.60
CA ASP A 393 -40.10 3.47 -43.70
C ASP A 393 -39.67 2.21 -42.96
N ASP A 394 -39.57 1.07 -43.69
CA ASP A 394 -39.35 -0.22 -43.04
C ASP A 394 -37.86 -0.40 -42.67
N ASP A 395 -36.89 0.28 -43.32
CA ASP A 395 -35.46 0.18 -43.10
C ASP A 395 -34.83 1.33 -42.30
N CYS A 396 -35.67 2.26 -41.84
CA CYS A 396 -35.30 3.39 -40.99
C CYS A 396 -34.29 4.38 -41.61
N ASP A 397 -34.26 4.51 -42.97
CA ASP A 397 -33.37 5.41 -43.66
C ASP A 397 -33.96 6.81 -43.92
N SER A 398 -35.19 7.09 -43.46
CA SER A 398 -35.99 8.31 -43.63
C SER A 398 -36.58 8.46 -45.04
N MET A 399 -36.56 7.46 -45.90
CA MET A 399 -37.31 7.38 -47.13
C MET A 399 -38.46 6.35 -46.92
N TRP A 400 -39.49 6.42 -47.75
CA TRP A 400 -40.63 5.53 -47.68
C TRP A 400 -40.80 4.82 -49.00
N ASP A 401 -40.97 3.51 -49.00
CA ASP A 401 -41.27 2.70 -50.18
C ASP A 401 -40.26 2.95 -51.34
N GLU A 402 -38.96 3.25 -51.02
CA GLU A 402 -37.95 3.45 -52.06
C GLU A 402 -37.63 2.12 -52.74
N GLY A 403 -37.18 2.21 -53.99
CA GLY A 403 -36.99 1.05 -54.85
C GLY A 403 -38.18 0.71 -55.72
N PHE A 404 -39.42 1.11 -55.39
CA PHE A 404 -40.62 0.84 -56.14
C PHE A 404 -40.94 1.87 -57.23
N ASN A 405 -40.15 2.95 -57.31
CA ASN A 405 -40.31 3.97 -58.42
C ASN A 405 -40.00 3.42 -59.81
N GLU A 406 -39.17 2.38 -59.91
CA GLU A 406 -38.76 1.77 -61.18
C GLU A 406 -39.40 0.39 -61.42
N THR A 407 -40.15 -0.15 -60.44
CA THR A 407 -40.91 -1.38 -60.59
C THR A 407 -42.29 -1.08 -61.21
N ASP A 408 -42.80 -2.02 -62.01
CA ASP A 408 -44.13 -2.00 -62.71
C ASP A 408 -44.54 -3.48 -62.76
N ALA A 409 -45.21 -3.94 -61.74
CA ALA A 409 -45.47 -5.36 -61.46
C ALA A 409 -46.52 -5.97 -62.44
N ASP A 410 -47.48 -5.17 -62.91
CA ASP A 410 -48.54 -5.61 -63.85
C ASP A 410 -48.30 -5.13 -65.28
N SER A 411 -47.23 -4.32 -65.50
CA SER A 411 -46.78 -3.87 -66.83
C SER A 411 -47.76 -2.93 -67.55
N ASP A 412 -48.35 -2.03 -66.80
CA ASP A 412 -49.29 -1.03 -67.33
C ASP A 412 -48.64 0.33 -67.66
N ASN A 413 -47.34 0.51 -67.37
CA ASN A 413 -46.48 1.70 -67.50
C ASN A 413 -46.69 2.75 -66.40
N LEU A 414 -47.40 2.48 -65.31
CA LEU A 414 -47.23 3.17 -64.04
C LEU A 414 -46.20 2.43 -63.18
N SER A 415 -45.50 3.12 -62.34
CA SER A 415 -44.68 2.45 -61.31
C SER A 415 -45.54 2.08 -60.13
N ASP A 416 -45.18 0.95 -59.49
CA ASP A 416 -45.83 0.43 -58.30
C ASP A 416 -45.99 1.55 -57.24
N TYR A 417 -44.92 2.36 -57.05
CA TYR A 417 -44.90 3.53 -56.15
C TYR A 417 -45.98 4.58 -56.53
N SER A 418 -46.09 4.92 -57.85
CA SER A 418 -47.07 5.87 -58.33
C SER A 418 -48.51 5.39 -58.16
N GLU A 419 -48.73 4.12 -58.41
CA GLU A 419 -50.02 3.49 -58.22
C GLU A 419 -50.46 3.56 -56.77
N TYR A 420 -49.58 3.16 -55.84
CA TYR A 420 -49.89 3.17 -54.43
C TYR A 420 -50.08 4.59 -53.88
N HIS A 421 -49.13 5.47 -54.11
CA HIS A 421 -49.09 6.80 -53.48
C HIS A 421 -49.88 7.89 -54.20
N ALA A 422 -49.96 7.84 -55.55
CA ALA A 422 -50.55 8.94 -56.31
C ALA A 422 -51.95 8.65 -56.82
N TYR A 423 -52.19 7.40 -57.24
CA TYR A 423 -53.47 7.07 -57.93
C TYR A 423 -54.35 6.15 -57.11
N GLY A 424 -53.82 5.40 -56.12
CA GLY A 424 -54.58 4.48 -55.29
C GLY A 424 -55.05 3.27 -56.06
N THR A 425 -54.36 2.91 -57.17
CA THR A 425 -54.64 1.71 -57.97
C THR A 425 -53.94 0.51 -57.40
N ASN A 426 -54.26 -0.69 -57.90
CA ASN A 426 -53.67 -1.95 -57.44
C ASN A 426 -52.45 -2.31 -58.34
N TRP A 427 -51.25 -2.08 -57.89
CA TRP A 427 -49.97 -2.30 -58.63
C TRP A 427 -49.71 -3.72 -59.13
N THR A 428 -50.63 -4.65 -58.83
CA THR A 428 -50.59 -6.03 -59.35
C THR A 428 -51.73 -6.35 -60.29
N ASN A 429 -52.55 -5.33 -60.67
CA ASN A 429 -53.76 -5.51 -61.47
C ASN A 429 -53.85 -4.39 -62.53
N LEU A 430 -53.43 -4.68 -63.74
CA LEU A 430 -53.34 -3.78 -64.89
C LEU A 430 -54.59 -2.88 -65.13
N ASP A 431 -55.77 -3.25 -64.65
CA ASP A 431 -57.02 -2.58 -64.81
C ASP A 431 -57.82 -2.65 -63.48
N THR A 432 -57.63 -1.70 -62.58
CA THR A 432 -58.16 -1.73 -61.21
C THR A 432 -59.67 -1.65 -61.18
N ASP A 433 -60.35 -0.86 -62.07
CA ASP A 433 -61.80 -0.68 -62.07
C ASP A 433 -62.56 -1.65 -62.99
N GLY A 434 -61.83 -2.39 -63.86
CA GLY A 434 -62.36 -3.45 -64.73
C GLY A 434 -63.09 -2.93 -65.97
N ASP A 435 -62.75 -1.72 -66.46
CA ASP A 435 -63.41 -1.13 -67.59
C ASP A 435 -62.79 -1.45 -68.97
N LEU A 436 -61.69 -2.21 -69.00
CA LEU A 436 -60.87 -2.66 -70.14
C LEU A 436 -59.86 -1.68 -70.68
N LEU A 437 -59.56 -0.59 -69.94
CA LEU A 437 -58.38 0.21 -70.08
C LEU A 437 -57.40 -0.11 -68.97
N SER A 438 -56.16 -0.01 -69.22
CA SER A 438 -55.19 -0.13 -68.12
C SER A 438 -55.09 1.15 -67.30
N ASP A 439 -54.77 1.04 -66.01
CA ASP A 439 -54.63 2.20 -65.14
C ASP A 439 -53.59 3.17 -65.70
N GLY A 440 -52.48 2.68 -66.25
CA GLY A 440 -51.44 3.45 -66.96
C GLY A 440 -51.95 4.14 -68.21
N ASP A 441 -52.74 3.49 -69.05
CA ASP A 441 -53.36 4.13 -70.21
C ASP A 441 -54.32 5.23 -69.78
N GLU A 442 -55.09 5.04 -68.73
CA GLU A 442 -56.02 6.02 -68.22
C GLU A 442 -55.30 7.27 -67.68
N VAL A 443 -54.23 7.10 -66.90
CA VAL A 443 -53.46 8.18 -66.34
C VAL A 443 -52.62 8.90 -67.38
N LEU A 444 -51.86 8.16 -68.21
CA LEU A 444 -50.80 8.72 -69.09
C LEU A 444 -51.30 9.14 -70.47
N ILE A 445 -52.36 8.47 -70.99
CA ILE A 445 -52.85 8.69 -72.34
C ILE A 445 -54.20 9.43 -72.35
N TYR A 446 -55.10 8.98 -71.54
CA TYR A 446 -56.48 9.49 -71.58
C TYR A 446 -56.79 10.54 -70.50
N PHE A 447 -55.91 10.71 -69.51
CA PHE A 447 -56.07 11.65 -68.38
C PHE A 447 -57.41 11.49 -67.68
N THR A 448 -57.74 10.22 -67.39
CA THR A 448 -58.96 9.83 -66.73
C THR A 448 -58.65 9.23 -65.36
N ASP A 449 -59.70 9.02 -64.56
CA ASP A 449 -59.55 8.46 -63.23
C ASP A 449 -59.57 6.94 -63.30
N PRO A 450 -58.46 6.26 -62.96
CA PRO A 450 -58.32 4.79 -63.06
C PRO A 450 -59.12 3.99 -62.01
N LEU A 451 -59.87 4.66 -61.14
CA LEU A 451 -60.76 4.05 -60.16
C LEU A 451 -62.25 4.18 -60.51
N VAL A 452 -62.57 4.71 -61.71
CA VAL A 452 -63.97 5.00 -62.10
C VAL A 452 -64.31 4.30 -63.41
N ASP A 453 -65.06 3.17 -63.33
CA ASP A 453 -65.54 2.38 -64.45
C ASP A 453 -66.36 3.23 -65.45
N ARG A 454 -65.85 3.44 -66.61
CA ARG A 454 -66.51 4.22 -67.70
C ARG A 454 -67.79 3.55 -68.23
N LYS A 455 -67.95 2.31 -68.01
CA LYS A 455 -69.20 1.66 -68.39
C LYS A 455 -70.38 2.16 -67.56
N SER A 456 -70.12 2.54 -66.32
CA SER A 456 -71.12 3.10 -65.38
C SER A 456 -71.59 4.51 -65.80
N THR A 457 -70.66 5.31 -66.39
CA THR A 457 -70.97 6.74 -66.78
C THR A 457 -71.67 6.82 -68.13
N ARG A 458 -71.49 5.84 -69.03
CA ARG A 458 -72.27 5.78 -70.31
C ARG A 458 -73.72 5.41 -70.15
N LEU A 459 -74.09 4.75 -69.10
CA LEU A 459 -75.54 4.35 -68.89
C LEU A 459 -76.39 5.51 -68.34
N ASN A 460 -75.79 6.64 -67.87
CA ASN A 460 -76.52 7.82 -67.38
C ASN A 460 -76.66 8.94 -68.39
N SER A 461 -76.18 8.86 -69.63
CA SER A 461 -76.28 9.88 -70.68
C SER A 461 -77.38 9.56 -71.78
N SER A 462 -78.21 8.57 -71.56
CA SER A 462 -79.32 8.27 -72.49
C SER A 462 -80.70 8.46 -71.76
N HIS A 463 -81.05 9.66 -71.48
CA HIS A 463 -82.44 10.14 -71.45
C HIS A 463 -82.51 11.61 -71.83
#